data_b376ea6625a51dec7dafb997826006aa
#
_entry.id   b376ea6625a51dec7dafb997826006aa
#
_cell.length_a   1.000
_cell.length_b   1.000
_cell.length_c   1.000
_cell.angle_alpha   90.00
_cell.angle_beta   90.00
_cell.angle_gamma   90.00
#
_symmetry.space_group_name_H-M   'P 1'
#
loop_
_entity.id
_entity.type
_entity.pdbx_description
1 polymer ?
#
loop_
_entity_poly.entity_id
_entity_poly.type
_entity_poly.pdbx_seq_one_letter_code
_entity_poly.pdbx_strand_id
1 'polypeptide(L)'
;MTIEELLEQCIQKNLIDLTISGLKKKNEELPVKIKVRPVAMKDNIEYQVSEFIGRKVFHKNYKKDELKKKITDWMQEDYKQAQFTMTDATAQILSGKHSQTVKYKKCKEVRVQRDLSHNRTKRYILPEGTPVGFLIDLGVMTKEGKIVRQKYDKYRQINRFLEFVEDILPQLSKEREQTIIDFGCGKSYLTFAMYYYLKELKGYDIRIIGLDLKEDVIAHCNELKDKYGYGKLSFLVGDIASYTDVDAVDMVVTLHACDTATDYALAKAVQWGAKVILSVPCCQHEANK
;
A
#
# COMPACT_ATOMS: atom_id res chain seq x y z
N MET A 1 8.02 33.88 -17.61
CA MET A 1 7.37 33.60 -16.31
C MET A 1 8.46 33.51 -15.26
N THR A 2 8.40 34.38 -14.27
CA THR A 2 9.29 34.36 -13.12
C THR A 2 8.91 33.26 -12.12
N ILE A 3 9.77 32.99 -11.13
CA ILE A 3 9.41 32.03 -10.04
C ILE A 3 8.22 32.60 -9.25
N GLU A 4 8.19 33.86 -8.97
CA GLU A 4 7.11 34.50 -8.22
C GLU A 4 5.75 34.39 -8.94
N GLU A 5 5.72 34.68 -10.25
CA GLU A 5 4.53 34.47 -11.08
C GLU A 5 4.07 33.02 -11.08
N LEU A 6 5.01 32.04 -11.15
CA LEU A 6 4.69 30.64 -11.09
C LEU A 6 4.10 30.25 -9.72
N LEU A 7 4.72 30.70 -8.63
CA LEU A 7 4.25 30.38 -7.27
C LEU A 7 2.87 30.94 -7.01
N GLU A 8 2.57 32.16 -7.50
CA GLU A 8 1.23 32.76 -7.43
C GLU A 8 0.20 31.89 -8.16
N GLN A 9 0.57 31.32 -9.28
CA GLN A 9 -0.32 30.49 -10.09
C GLN A 9 -0.49 29.06 -9.54
N CYS A 10 0.58 28.48 -8.97
CA CYS A 10 0.59 27.07 -8.53
C CYS A 10 0.13 26.88 -7.09
N ILE A 11 0.41 27.82 -6.17
CA ILE A 11 0.01 27.71 -4.76
C ILE A 11 -1.40 28.25 -4.58
N GLN A 12 -2.35 27.46 -5.05
CA GLN A 12 -3.78 27.72 -5.07
C GLN A 12 -4.54 26.49 -4.53
N LYS A 13 -5.87 26.58 -4.47
CA LYS A 13 -6.75 25.46 -4.05
C LYS A 13 -6.60 24.20 -4.91
N ASN A 14 -6.21 24.36 -6.19
CA ASN A 14 -6.02 23.26 -7.15
C ASN A 14 -4.64 22.56 -7.03
N LEU A 15 -3.76 23.00 -6.14
CA LEU A 15 -2.50 22.28 -5.86
C LEU A 15 -2.82 20.90 -5.27
N ILE A 16 -2.26 19.84 -5.86
CA ILE A 16 -2.34 18.48 -5.35
C ILE A 16 -1.12 18.19 -4.46
N ASP A 17 0.08 18.42 -5.00
CA ASP A 17 1.34 18.28 -4.27
C ASP A 17 2.46 19.11 -4.92
N LEU A 18 3.48 19.41 -4.11
CA LEU A 18 4.76 19.95 -4.54
C LEU A 18 5.86 19.09 -3.94
N THR A 19 6.85 18.74 -4.75
CA THR A 19 8.07 18.06 -4.31
C THR A 19 9.28 18.89 -4.66
N ILE A 20 10.12 19.22 -3.66
CA ILE A 20 11.41 19.89 -3.80
C ILE A 20 12.51 18.87 -3.49
N SER A 21 13.54 18.78 -4.32
CA SER A 21 14.62 17.82 -4.17
C SER A 21 15.87 18.21 -4.95
N GLY A 22 16.94 17.41 -4.80
CA GLY A 22 18.21 17.64 -5.48
C GLY A 22 18.98 18.78 -4.83
N LEU A 23 19.64 18.53 -3.70
CA LEU A 23 20.51 19.48 -3.03
C LEU A 23 21.61 20.00 -3.98
N LYS A 24 21.87 21.31 -3.95
CA LYS A 24 22.97 21.95 -4.70
C LYS A 24 24.33 21.52 -4.16
N LYS A 25 24.42 21.35 -2.82
CA LYS A 25 25.61 20.85 -2.11
C LYS A 25 25.16 19.73 -1.16
N LYS A 26 25.97 18.69 -1.03
CA LYS A 26 25.71 17.62 -0.06
C LYS A 26 25.75 18.23 1.35
N ASN A 27 24.63 18.15 2.05
CA ASN A 27 24.49 18.59 3.45
C ASN A 27 23.52 17.63 4.15
N GLU A 28 23.99 16.96 5.20
CA GLU A 28 23.21 15.96 5.94
C GLU A 28 22.20 16.59 6.91
N GLU A 29 22.36 17.88 7.22
CA GLU A 29 21.44 18.64 8.06
C GLU A 29 20.22 19.15 7.26
N LEU A 30 20.33 19.24 5.94
CA LEU A 30 19.23 19.64 5.08
C LEU A 30 18.36 18.46 4.65
N PRO A 31 17.04 18.68 4.49
CA PRO A 31 16.14 17.66 3.96
C PRO A 31 16.59 17.18 2.56
N VAL A 32 16.76 15.88 2.37
CA VAL A 32 17.03 15.31 1.04
C VAL A 32 15.85 15.52 0.09
N LYS A 33 14.66 15.74 0.67
CA LYS A 33 13.40 15.93 -0.02
C LYS A 33 12.43 16.70 0.85
N ILE A 34 11.70 17.63 0.26
CA ILE A 34 10.60 18.35 0.89
C ILE A 34 9.32 18.05 0.09
N LYS A 35 8.25 17.67 0.79
CA LYS A 35 6.91 17.54 0.19
C LYS A 35 5.97 18.55 0.79
N VAL A 36 5.15 19.16 -0.07
CA VAL A 36 4.12 20.11 0.34
C VAL A 36 2.78 19.66 -0.20
N ARG A 37 1.75 19.73 0.64
CA ARG A 37 0.36 19.51 0.23
C ARG A 37 -0.58 20.52 0.89
N PRO A 38 -1.66 20.91 0.23
CA PRO A 38 -2.69 21.70 0.90
C PRO A 38 -3.43 20.84 1.93
N VAL A 39 -3.82 21.48 3.04
CA VAL A 39 -4.61 20.89 4.13
C VAL A 39 -5.70 21.87 4.55
N ALA A 40 -6.90 21.38 4.80
CA ALA A 40 -8.00 22.19 5.34
C ALA A 40 -7.80 22.35 6.85
N MET A 41 -7.73 23.59 7.32
CA MET A 41 -7.64 23.97 8.72
C MET A 41 -8.80 24.90 9.05
N LYS A 42 -9.84 24.32 9.70
CA LYS A 42 -11.11 25.04 9.97
C LYS A 42 -11.64 25.73 8.69
N ASP A 43 -11.58 27.05 8.62
CA ASP A 43 -12.12 27.83 7.50
C ASP A 43 -11.07 28.21 6.44
N ASN A 44 -9.79 27.83 6.63
CA ASN A 44 -8.68 28.21 5.75
C ASN A 44 -7.94 27.00 5.18
N ILE A 45 -7.26 27.21 4.05
CA ILE A 45 -6.30 26.25 3.51
C ILE A 45 -4.91 26.68 3.96
N GLU A 46 -4.22 25.79 4.65
CA GLU A 46 -2.80 25.86 4.92
C GLU A 46 -2.04 24.83 4.09
N TYR A 47 -0.72 24.91 4.12
CA TYR A 47 0.14 24.01 3.37
C TYR A 47 1.04 23.26 4.32
N GLN A 48 0.82 21.95 4.42
CA GLN A 48 1.67 21.07 5.23
C GLN A 48 2.95 20.78 4.46
N VAL A 49 4.06 21.20 5.03
CA VAL A 49 5.42 20.89 4.59
C VAL A 49 5.93 19.69 5.37
N SER A 50 6.45 18.71 4.66
CA SER A 50 7.10 17.50 5.22
C SER A 50 8.56 17.48 4.78
N GLU A 51 9.47 17.64 5.71
CA GLU A 51 10.93 17.67 5.52
C GLU A 51 11.54 16.32 5.88
N PHE A 52 12.22 15.68 4.94
CA PHE A 52 12.83 14.35 5.11
C PHE A 52 14.33 14.48 5.38
N ILE A 53 14.74 14.29 6.64
CA ILE A 53 16.14 14.38 7.10
C ILE A 53 16.57 13.01 7.63
N GLY A 54 17.46 12.32 6.93
CA GLY A 54 17.85 10.96 7.27
C GLY A 54 16.64 10.02 7.35
N ARG A 55 16.41 9.43 8.53
CA ARG A 55 15.25 8.54 8.78
C ARG A 55 14.05 9.26 9.43
N LYS A 56 14.16 10.57 9.67
CA LYS A 56 13.12 11.36 10.34
C LYS A 56 12.35 12.21 9.34
N VAL A 57 11.07 12.47 9.67
CA VAL A 57 10.22 13.38 8.90
C VAL A 57 9.67 14.43 9.85
N PHE A 58 9.88 15.69 9.52
CA PHE A 58 9.37 16.82 10.28
C PHE A 58 8.20 17.45 9.51
N HIS A 59 7.15 17.81 10.23
CA HIS A 59 5.95 18.43 9.63
C HIS A 59 5.74 19.83 10.21
N LYS A 60 5.47 20.78 9.33
CA LYS A 60 5.08 22.13 9.71
C LYS A 60 4.06 22.67 8.72
N ASN A 61 3.08 23.43 9.21
CA ASN A 61 2.09 24.11 8.38
C ASN A 61 2.50 25.55 8.13
N TYR A 62 2.24 26.02 6.92
CA TYR A 62 2.51 27.39 6.51
C TYR A 62 1.30 27.99 5.81
N LYS A 63 1.09 29.31 5.98
CA LYS A 63 0.19 30.08 5.15
C LYS A 63 0.78 30.27 3.75
N LYS A 64 -0.09 30.63 2.79
CA LYS A 64 0.28 30.76 1.37
C LYS A 64 1.53 31.62 1.15
N ASP A 65 1.57 32.83 1.73
CA ASP A 65 2.66 33.79 1.47
C ASP A 65 3.97 33.39 2.16
N GLU A 66 3.88 32.83 3.37
CA GLU A 66 5.04 32.25 4.06
C GLU A 66 5.65 31.10 3.27
N LEU A 67 4.81 30.20 2.71
CA LEU A 67 5.27 29.10 1.88
C LEU A 67 5.95 29.58 0.61
N LYS A 68 5.39 30.57 -0.09
CA LYS A 68 6.01 31.12 -1.31
C LYS A 68 7.41 31.64 -1.02
N LYS A 69 7.58 32.43 0.05
CA LYS A 69 8.89 32.92 0.47
C LYS A 69 9.85 31.76 0.72
N LYS A 70 9.42 30.77 1.49
CA LYS A 70 10.24 29.56 1.78
C LYS A 70 10.65 28.82 0.50
N ILE A 71 9.75 28.63 -0.44
CA ILE A 71 10.09 27.95 -1.71
C ILE A 71 11.11 28.76 -2.50
N THR A 72 10.96 30.09 -2.54
CA THR A 72 11.92 30.96 -3.21
C THR A 72 13.31 30.83 -2.58
N ASP A 73 13.41 30.91 -1.25
CA ASP A 73 14.66 30.76 -0.49
C ASP A 73 15.30 29.38 -0.79
N TRP A 74 14.56 28.30 -0.66
CA TRP A 74 15.04 26.96 -0.95
C TRP A 74 15.54 26.79 -2.39
N MET A 75 14.84 27.33 -3.38
CA MET A 75 15.25 27.22 -4.78
C MET A 75 16.45 28.13 -5.11
N GLN A 76 16.63 29.23 -4.40
CA GLN A 76 17.80 30.11 -4.57
C GLN A 76 19.05 29.53 -3.88
N GLU A 77 18.92 28.94 -2.69
CA GLU A 77 20.04 28.57 -1.87
C GLU A 77 20.40 27.07 -1.97
N ASP A 78 19.43 26.20 -1.80
CA ASP A 78 19.68 24.81 -1.42
C ASP A 78 19.34 23.77 -2.48
N TYR A 79 18.27 23.97 -3.27
CA TYR A 79 17.73 22.92 -4.13
C TYR A 79 17.81 23.24 -5.62
N LYS A 80 17.92 22.16 -6.42
CA LYS A 80 18.02 22.23 -7.89
C LYS A 80 16.67 22.13 -8.57
N GLN A 81 15.67 21.51 -7.93
CA GLN A 81 14.39 21.28 -8.61
C GLN A 81 13.19 21.35 -7.66
N ALA A 82 12.11 21.89 -8.17
CA ALA A 82 10.77 21.84 -7.58
C ALA A 82 9.76 21.38 -8.63
N GLN A 83 8.92 20.41 -8.30
CA GLN A 83 7.89 19.86 -9.18
C GLN A 83 6.51 20.05 -8.56
N PHE A 84 5.64 20.75 -9.26
CA PHE A 84 4.26 21.04 -8.88
C PHE A 84 3.30 20.16 -9.66
N THR A 85 2.36 19.55 -8.94
CA THR A 85 1.23 18.83 -9.51
C THR A 85 -0.06 19.54 -9.10
N MET A 86 -0.84 19.97 -10.07
CA MET A 86 -2.14 20.60 -9.88
C MET A 86 -3.23 19.77 -10.53
N THR A 87 -4.48 20.06 -10.24
CA THR A 87 -5.61 19.34 -10.85
C THR A 87 -5.62 19.48 -12.38
N ASP A 88 -5.24 20.62 -12.90
CA ASP A 88 -5.36 21.02 -14.31
C ASP A 88 -4.01 21.29 -14.99
N ALA A 89 -2.91 21.23 -14.25
CA ALA A 89 -1.58 21.53 -14.78
C ALA A 89 -0.45 20.83 -14.03
N THR A 90 0.75 20.89 -14.60
CA THR A 90 2.02 20.60 -13.92
C THR A 90 2.99 21.74 -14.14
N ALA A 91 3.87 21.98 -13.17
CA ALA A 91 4.94 22.94 -13.32
C ALA A 91 6.25 22.45 -12.72
N GLN A 92 7.35 23.01 -13.19
CA GLN A 92 8.69 22.63 -12.73
C GLN A 92 9.59 23.86 -12.68
N ILE A 93 10.35 23.97 -11.60
CA ILE A 93 11.48 24.89 -11.49
C ILE A 93 12.75 24.05 -11.51
N LEU A 94 13.70 24.40 -12.36
CA LEU A 94 15.03 23.82 -12.43
C LEU A 94 16.07 24.91 -12.21
N SER A 95 16.92 24.75 -11.19
CA SER A 95 18.01 25.69 -10.89
C SER A 95 19.32 25.11 -11.38
N GLY A 96 19.89 25.68 -12.42
CA GLY A 96 21.25 25.43 -12.92
C GLY A 96 22.30 26.27 -12.18
N LYS A 97 23.58 26.19 -12.62
CA LYS A 97 24.68 26.98 -12.03
C LYS A 97 24.49 28.50 -12.21
N HIS A 98 23.93 28.94 -13.33
CA HIS A 98 23.85 30.35 -13.72
C HIS A 98 22.46 30.81 -14.14
N SER A 99 21.48 29.91 -14.21
CA SER A 99 20.14 30.23 -14.65
C SER A 99 19.09 29.34 -13.97
N GLN A 100 17.87 29.88 -13.87
CA GLN A 100 16.70 29.12 -13.45
C GLN A 100 15.74 28.99 -14.62
N THR A 101 15.23 27.78 -14.82
CA THR A 101 14.24 27.48 -15.86
C THR A 101 12.91 27.14 -15.21
N VAL A 102 11.86 27.80 -15.67
CA VAL A 102 10.49 27.58 -15.23
C VAL A 102 9.70 26.98 -16.39
N LYS A 103 9.05 25.85 -16.16
CA LYS A 103 8.17 25.17 -17.12
C LYS A 103 6.79 25.06 -16.53
N TYR A 104 5.75 25.36 -17.31
CA TYR A 104 4.35 25.18 -16.97
C TYR A 104 3.62 24.51 -18.11
N LYS A 105 2.85 23.45 -17.81
CA LYS A 105 2.11 22.68 -18.80
C LYS A 105 0.70 22.39 -18.30
N LYS A 106 -0.32 22.84 -19.04
CA LYS A 106 -1.71 22.45 -18.80
C LYS A 106 -1.91 20.95 -19.10
N CYS A 107 -2.72 20.27 -18.30
CA CYS A 107 -3.12 18.89 -18.53
C CYS A 107 -4.37 18.87 -19.41
N LYS A 108 -4.48 17.86 -20.30
CA LYS A 108 -5.69 17.65 -21.10
C LYS A 108 -6.84 17.09 -20.25
N GLU A 109 -6.53 16.33 -19.23
CA GLU A 109 -7.50 15.74 -18.30
C GLU A 109 -7.33 16.36 -16.92
N VAL A 110 -8.44 16.70 -16.28
CA VAL A 110 -8.46 17.24 -14.92
C VAL A 110 -8.28 16.08 -13.94
N ARG A 111 -7.25 16.18 -13.11
CA ARG A 111 -6.98 15.20 -12.05
C ARG A 111 -7.93 15.41 -10.86
N VAL A 112 -8.28 14.34 -10.20
CA VAL A 112 -9.08 14.41 -8.99
C VAL A 112 -8.28 15.09 -7.88
N GLN A 113 -8.88 16.12 -7.25
CA GLN A 113 -8.33 16.75 -6.05
C GLN A 113 -8.25 15.70 -4.94
N ARG A 114 -7.10 15.62 -4.27
CA ARG A 114 -6.98 14.75 -3.09
C ARG A 114 -7.77 15.34 -1.91
N ASP A 115 -8.21 14.45 -1.01
CA ASP A 115 -8.81 14.86 0.25
C ASP A 115 -7.86 15.80 1.01
N LEU A 116 -8.36 17.00 1.33
CA LEU A 116 -7.61 18.04 2.02
C LEU A 116 -7.63 17.89 3.55
N SER A 117 -8.27 16.83 4.09
CA SER A 117 -8.32 16.62 5.54
C SER A 117 -6.90 16.56 6.13
N HIS A 118 -6.70 17.25 7.25
CA HIS A 118 -5.41 17.29 7.96
C HIS A 118 -5.03 15.90 8.47
N ASN A 119 -5.98 15.20 9.07
CA ASN A 119 -5.83 13.81 9.52
C ASN A 119 -6.47 12.87 8.48
N ARG A 120 -5.65 12.35 7.57
CA ARG A 120 -6.08 11.26 6.71
C ARG A 120 -6.26 10.00 7.53
N THR A 121 -7.49 9.69 7.86
CA THR A 121 -7.84 8.33 8.30
C THR A 121 -7.74 7.41 7.09
N LYS A 122 -6.83 6.46 7.13
CA LYS A 122 -6.74 5.42 6.10
C LYS A 122 -8.05 4.61 6.15
N ARG A 123 -8.78 4.56 5.03
CA ARG A 123 -9.93 3.67 4.91
C ARG A 123 -9.39 2.26 4.73
N TYR A 124 -9.57 1.45 5.76
CA TYR A 124 -9.23 0.03 5.71
C TYR A 124 -10.41 -0.76 5.13
N ILE A 125 -10.11 -1.86 4.42
CA ILE A 125 -11.13 -2.79 3.89
C ILE A 125 -11.85 -3.48 5.04
N LEU A 126 -11.11 -3.85 6.09
CA LEU A 126 -11.67 -4.30 7.36
C LEU A 126 -11.50 -3.15 8.37
N PRO A 127 -12.51 -2.27 8.55
CA PRO A 127 -12.37 -1.08 9.38
C PRO A 127 -12.38 -1.43 10.87
N GLU A 128 -11.71 -0.60 11.66
CA GLU A 128 -11.86 -0.60 13.12
C GLU A 128 -13.28 -0.21 13.50
N GLY A 129 -13.81 -0.80 14.57
CA GLY A 129 -15.19 -0.59 15.03
C GLY A 129 -16.20 -1.59 14.48
N THR A 130 -15.83 -2.40 13.49
CA THR A 130 -16.66 -3.50 12.97
C THR A 130 -16.04 -4.82 13.40
N PRO A 131 -16.66 -5.56 14.35
CA PRO A 131 -16.11 -6.85 14.81
C PRO A 131 -16.03 -7.88 13.67
N VAL A 132 -14.86 -8.47 13.50
CA VAL A 132 -14.62 -9.55 12.54
C VAL A 132 -14.16 -10.78 13.30
N GLY A 133 -14.96 -11.86 13.27
CA GLY A 133 -14.81 -13.02 14.13
C GLY A 133 -13.41 -13.63 14.09
N PHE A 134 -12.87 -13.94 12.90
CA PHE A 134 -11.54 -14.52 12.78
C PHE A 134 -10.42 -13.60 13.28
N LEU A 135 -10.55 -12.27 13.18
CA LEU A 135 -9.57 -11.33 13.73
C LEU A 135 -9.58 -11.31 15.25
N ILE A 136 -10.76 -11.57 15.86
CA ILE A 136 -10.93 -11.65 17.30
C ILE A 136 -10.22 -12.91 17.83
N ASP A 137 -10.49 -14.05 17.24
CA ASP A 137 -9.90 -15.35 17.68
C ASP A 137 -8.39 -15.40 17.41
N LEU A 138 -7.93 -14.78 16.32
CA LEU A 138 -6.49 -14.64 16.07
C LEU A 138 -5.81 -13.55 16.92
N GLY A 139 -6.57 -12.91 17.84
CA GLY A 139 -6.07 -11.93 18.79
C GLY A 139 -5.63 -10.59 18.16
N VAL A 140 -6.11 -10.27 16.96
CA VAL A 140 -5.83 -9.01 16.27
C VAL A 140 -6.83 -7.91 16.63
N MET A 141 -8.07 -8.31 16.95
CA MET A 141 -9.19 -7.42 17.25
C MET A 141 -9.86 -7.84 18.56
N THR A 142 -10.44 -6.89 19.29
CA THR A 142 -11.29 -7.19 20.46
C THR A 142 -12.72 -7.47 20.03
N LYS A 143 -13.54 -8.01 20.95
CA LYS A 143 -14.97 -8.27 20.71
C LYS A 143 -15.76 -7.00 20.36
N GLU A 144 -15.29 -5.83 20.80
CA GLU A 144 -15.87 -4.52 20.51
C GLU A 144 -15.38 -3.94 19.18
N GLY A 145 -14.58 -4.69 18.39
CA GLY A 145 -14.05 -4.23 17.13
C GLY A 145 -12.81 -3.33 17.21
N LYS A 146 -12.22 -3.15 18.40
CA LYS A 146 -10.99 -2.35 18.57
C LYS A 146 -9.76 -3.17 18.21
N ILE A 147 -8.77 -2.53 17.61
CA ILE A 147 -7.52 -3.21 17.24
C ILE A 147 -6.61 -3.34 18.47
N VAL A 148 -6.11 -4.54 18.70
CA VAL A 148 -5.14 -4.83 19.76
C VAL A 148 -3.84 -4.12 19.44
N ARG A 149 -3.41 -3.17 20.30
CA ARG A 149 -2.27 -2.27 20.07
C ARG A 149 -1.00 -3.02 19.63
N GLN A 150 -0.69 -4.12 20.28
CA GLN A 150 0.48 -4.97 19.96
C GLN A 150 0.36 -5.68 18.61
N LYS A 151 -0.84 -5.78 18.04
CA LYS A 151 -1.14 -6.42 16.75
C LYS A 151 -1.47 -5.42 15.63
N TYR A 152 -1.27 -4.13 15.88
CA TYR A 152 -1.63 -3.09 14.91
C TYR A 152 -0.87 -3.23 13.59
N ASP A 153 0.41 -3.64 13.63
CA ASP A 153 1.17 -3.88 12.41
C ASP A 153 0.63 -5.09 11.63
N LYS A 154 0.20 -6.15 12.33
CA LYS A 154 -0.46 -7.29 11.70
C LYS A 154 -1.80 -6.89 11.04
N TYR A 155 -2.60 -6.08 11.73
CA TYR A 155 -3.84 -5.52 11.17
C TYR A 155 -3.57 -4.69 9.90
N ARG A 156 -2.54 -3.84 9.91
CA ARG A 156 -2.13 -3.06 8.73
C ARG A 156 -1.66 -3.96 7.58
N GLN A 157 -0.91 -5.01 7.88
CA GLN A 157 -0.46 -6.00 6.90
C GLN A 157 -1.65 -6.71 6.24
N ILE A 158 -2.62 -7.15 7.03
CA ILE A 158 -3.86 -7.79 6.53
C ILE A 158 -4.59 -6.85 5.58
N ASN A 159 -4.87 -5.63 5.99
CA ASN A 159 -5.57 -4.67 5.14
C ASN A 159 -4.78 -4.31 3.88
N ARG A 160 -3.45 -4.21 3.97
CA ARG A 160 -2.60 -3.96 2.79
C ARG A 160 -2.65 -5.12 1.79
N PHE A 161 -2.65 -6.34 2.30
CA PHE A 161 -2.82 -7.52 1.46
C PHE A 161 -4.18 -7.53 0.75
N LEU A 162 -5.25 -7.18 1.47
CA LEU A 162 -6.59 -7.09 0.88
C LEU A 162 -6.70 -5.99 -0.18
N GLU A 163 -5.94 -4.88 -0.07
CA GLU A 163 -5.83 -3.88 -1.14
C GLU A 163 -5.27 -4.52 -2.44
N PHE A 164 -4.24 -5.36 -2.35
CA PHE A 164 -3.73 -6.10 -3.53
C PHE A 164 -4.74 -7.11 -4.06
N VAL A 165 -5.48 -7.79 -3.18
CA VAL A 165 -6.57 -8.70 -3.61
C VAL A 165 -7.68 -7.91 -4.29
N GLU A 166 -8.00 -6.69 -3.84
CA GLU A 166 -8.97 -5.82 -4.51
C GLU A 166 -8.53 -5.41 -5.91
N ASP A 167 -7.25 -5.10 -6.10
CA ASP A 167 -6.68 -4.70 -7.39
C ASP A 167 -6.79 -5.82 -8.45
N ILE A 168 -6.77 -7.08 -8.03
CA ILE A 168 -6.83 -8.24 -8.95
C ILE A 168 -8.23 -8.80 -9.17
N LEU A 169 -9.27 -8.27 -8.51
CA LEU A 169 -10.65 -8.76 -8.68
C LEU A 169 -11.10 -8.83 -10.15
N PRO A 170 -10.72 -7.90 -11.06
CA PRO A 170 -11.10 -8.00 -12.46
C PRO A 170 -10.57 -9.24 -13.19
N GLN A 171 -9.56 -9.92 -12.62
CA GLN A 171 -8.99 -11.16 -13.17
C GLN A 171 -9.74 -12.41 -12.69
N LEU A 172 -10.59 -12.28 -11.67
CA LEU A 172 -11.38 -13.38 -11.11
C LEU A 172 -12.80 -13.35 -11.68
N SER A 173 -13.36 -14.53 -11.97
CA SER A 173 -14.74 -14.67 -12.45
C SER A 173 -15.71 -14.84 -11.29
N LYS A 174 -16.91 -14.26 -11.41
CA LYS A 174 -18.04 -14.52 -10.50
C LYS A 174 -18.99 -15.60 -11.00
N GLU A 175 -18.80 -16.06 -12.24
CA GLU A 175 -19.71 -16.97 -12.90
C GLU A 175 -19.42 -18.45 -12.58
N ARG A 176 -18.27 -18.73 -12.00
CA ARG A 176 -17.84 -20.07 -11.59
C ARG A 176 -16.99 -20.03 -10.33
N GLU A 177 -16.88 -21.19 -9.67
CA GLU A 177 -15.96 -21.35 -8.55
C GLU A 177 -14.51 -21.03 -8.97
N GLN A 178 -13.79 -20.26 -8.16
CA GLN A 178 -12.38 -19.94 -8.31
C GLN A 178 -11.57 -20.75 -7.30
N THR A 179 -10.59 -21.52 -7.76
CA THR A 179 -9.67 -22.26 -6.89
C THR A 179 -8.44 -21.39 -6.59
N ILE A 180 -8.17 -21.22 -5.31
CA ILE A 180 -7.05 -20.42 -4.80
C ILE A 180 -6.18 -21.31 -3.90
N ILE A 181 -4.86 -21.25 -4.08
CA ILE A 181 -3.92 -21.94 -3.19
C ILE A 181 -3.01 -20.92 -2.51
N ASP A 182 -2.87 -21.04 -1.18
CA ASP A 182 -1.97 -20.24 -0.35
C ASP A 182 -0.87 -21.14 0.21
N PHE A 183 0.33 -21.00 -0.34
CA PHE A 183 1.51 -21.75 0.06
C PHE A 183 2.26 -21.11 1.21
N GLY A 184 2.60 -21.89 2.25
CA GLY A 184 3.23 -21.38 3.46
C GLY A 184 2.28 -20.52 4.25
N CYS A 185 1.01 -20.90 4.36
CA CYS A 185 -0.04 -20.10 4.98
C CYS A 185 0.20 -19.78 6.47
N GLY A 186 1.05 -20.55 7.15
CA GLY A 186 1.38 -20.36 8.57
C GLY A 186 0.14 -20.25 9.45
N LYS A 187 0.07 -19.24 10.31
CA LYS A 187 -1.13 -18.96 11.15
C LYS A 187 -2.33 -18.43 10.36
N SER A 188 -2.26 -18.42 9.05
CA SER A 188 -3.34 -18.17 8.08
C SER A 188 -4.12 -16.85 8.25
N TYR A 189 -3.52 -15.82 8.88
CA TYR A 189 -4.18 -14.50 8.99
C TYR A 189 -4.63 -13.95 7.64
N LEU A 190 -3.79 -14.13 6.62
CA LEU A 190 -4.04 -13.61 5.28
C LEU A 190 -5.01 -14.51 4.52
N THR A 191 -4.93 -15.84 4.70
CA THR A 191 -5.85 -16.80 4.10
C THR A 191 -7.29 -16.59 4.60
N PHE A 192 -7.47 -16.45 5.92
CA PHE A 192 -8.78 -16.11 6.51
C PHE A 192 -9.30 -14.76 6.02
N ALA A 193 -8.43 -13.75 5.97
CA ALA A 193 -8.81 -12.43 5.48
C ALA A 193 -9.24 -12.47 4.01
N MET A 194 -8.53 -13.20 3.16
CA MET A 194 -8.83 -13.38 1.75
C MET A 194 -10.16 -14.11 1.56
N TYR A 195 -10.41 -15.21 2.31
CA TYR A 195 -11.67 -15.93 2.26
C TYR A 195 -12.84 -15.02 2.65
N TYR A 196 -12.74 -14.36 3.82
CA TYR A 196 -13.76 -13.43 4.30
C TYR A 196 -14.03 -12.31 3.29
N TYR A 197 -12.99 -11.71 2.74
CA TYR A 197 -13.13 -10.63 1.78
C TYR A 197 -13.79 -11.09 0.48
N LEU A 198 -13.28 -12.14 -0.13
CA LEU A 198 -13.77 -12.61 -1.42
C LEU A 198 -15.18 -13.25 -1.29
N LYS A 199 -15.39 -14.10 -0.30
CA LYS A 199 -16.65 -14.83 -0.11
C LYS A 199 -17.71 -13.96 0.54
N GLU A 200 -17.43 -13.45 1.76
CA GLU A 200 -18.44 -12.80 2.57
C GLU A 200 -18.70 -11.34 2.13
N LEU A 201 -17.66 -10.58 1.80
CA LEU A 201 -17.83 -9.18 1.45
C LEU A 201 -18.08 -8.95 -0.06
N LYS A 202 -17.46 -9.72 -0.93
CA LYS A 202 -17.53 -9.51 -2.39
C LYS A 202 -18.42 -10.53 -3.12
N GLY A 203 -18.84 -11.61 -2.47
CA GLY A 203 -19.76 -12.62 -3.01
C GLY A 203 -19.20 -13.47 -4.15
N TYR A 204 -17.88 -13.68 -4.18
CA TYR A 204 -17.27 -14.62 -5.12
C TYR A 204 -17.53 -16.06 -4.71
N ASP A 205 -17.74 -16.94 -5.67
CA ASP A 205 -17.69 -18.37 -5.42
C ASP A 205 -16.23 -18.83 -5.46
N ILE A 206 -15.68 -19.19 -4.29
CA ILE A 206 -14.27 -19.51 -4.13
C ILE A 206 -14.08 -20.78 -3.31
N ARG A 207 -13.02 -21.50 -3.63
CA ARG A 207 -12.42 -22.57 -2.81
C ARG A 207 -10.98 -22.19 -2.54
N ILE A 208 -10.61 -22.11 -1.25
CA ILE A 208 -9.24 -21.78 -0.84
C ILE A 208 -8.62 -22.99 -0.14
N ILE A 209 -7.39 -23.30 -0.52
CA ILE A 209 -6.57 -24.37 0.08
C ILE A 209 -5.31 -23.72 0.62
N GLY A 210 -5.13 -23.73 1.95
CA GLY A 210 -3.91 -23.31 2.62
C GLY A 210 -3.01 -24.51 2.88
N LEU A 211 -1.73 -24.39 2.55
CA LEU A 211 -0.73 -25.44 2.75
C LEU A 211 0.38 -24.93 3.66
N ASP A 212 0.74 -25.75 4.66
CA ASP A 212 1.90 -25.52 5.54
C ASP A 212 2.46 -26.87 6.02
N LEU A 213 3.71 -26.89 6.46
CA LEU A 213 4.38 -28.10 6.97
C LEU A 213 4.07 -28.38 8.43
N LYS A 214 3.51 -27.41 9.18
CA LYS A 214 3.31 -27.49 10.63
C LYS A 214 1.92 -28.04 10.95
N GLU A 215 1.86 -29.29 11.40
CA GLU A 215 0.62 -30.01 11.73
C GLU A 215 -0.23 -29.29 12.79
N ASP A 216 0.40 -28.79 13.86
CA ASP A 216 -0.27 -28.10 14.96
C ASP A 216 -0.94 -26.79 14.48
N VAL A 217 -0.28 -26.08 13.58
CA VAL A 217 -0.81 -24.83 12.98
C VAL A 217 -2.00 -25.15 12.07
N ILE A 218 -1.88 -26.19 11.24
CA ILE A 218 -2.93 -26.62 10.32
C ILE A 218 -4.17 -27.11 11.10
N ALA A 219 -3.97 -27.91 12.16
CA ALA A 219 -5.06 -28.36 13.02
C ALA A 219 -5.84 -27.18 13.60
N HIS A 220 -5.14 -26.19 14.17
CA HIS A 220 -5.77 -24.98 14.71
C HIS A 220 -6.50 -24.15 13.64
N CYS A 221 -5.94 -24.04 12.44
CA CYS A 221 -6.61 -23.33 11.34
C CYS A 221 -7.90 -24.03 10.91
N ASN A 222 -7.92 -25.38 10.88
CA ASN A 222 -9.12 -26.14 10.57
C ASN A 222 -10.19 -25.99 11.67
N GLU A 223 -9.82 -25.98 12.95
CA GLU A 223 -10.77 -25.68 14.04
C GLU A 223 -11.43 -24.31 13.86
N LEU A 224 -10.65 -23.28 13.54
CA LEU A 224 -11.16 -21.94 13.32
C LEU A 224 -12.09 -21.87 12.10
N LYS A 225 -11.72 -22.49 10.97
CA LYS A 225 -12.58 -22.49 9.77
C LYS A 225 -13.93 -23.15 10.04
N ASP A 226 -13.92 -24.27 10.79
CA ASP A 226 -15.14 -24.99 11.14
C ASP A 226 -16.02 -24.16 12.08
N LYS A 227 -15.42 -23.49 13.05
CA LYS A 227 -16.11 -22.53 13.95
C LYS A 227 -16.84 -21.43 13.18
N TYR A 228 -16.28 -20.95 12.06
CA TYR A 228 -16.91 -19.89 11.24
C TYR A 228 -17.78 -20.42 10.09
N GLY A 229 -17.87 -21.74 9.93
CA GLY A 229 -18.62 -22.35 8.84
C GLY A 229 -18.02 -22.07 7.45
N TYR A 230 -16.71 -21.88 7.36
CA TYR A 230 -16.02 -21.62 6.08
C TYR A 230 -15.81 -22.91 5.30
N GLY A 231 -16.91 -23.50 4.82
CA GLY A 231 -16.93 -24.84 4.22
C GLY A 231 -16.09 -24.98 2.93
N LYS A 232 -15.76 -23.89 2.25
CA LYS A 232 -14.88 -23.91 1.06
C LYS A 232 -13.46 -23.45 1.34
N LEU A 233 -13.07 -23.33 2.61
CA LEU A 233 -11.71 -23.13 3.08
C LEU A 233 -11.20 -24.42 3.66
N SER A 234 -10.01 -24.87 3.28
CA SER A 234 -9.35 -26.05 3.83
C SER A 234 -7.87 -25.79 4.09
N PHE A 235 -7.34 -26.42 5.13
CA PHE A 235 -5.93 -26.36 5.45
C PHE A 235 -5.37 -27.75 5.49
N LEU A 236 -4.26 -27.99 4.77
CA LEU A 236 -3.62 -29.27 4.60
C LEU A 236 -2.16 -29.21 4.99
N VAL A 237 -1.68 -30.25 5.66
CA VAL A 237 -0.24 -30.46 5.88
C VAL A 237 0.36 -30.95 4.58
N GLY A 238 1.31 -30.22 4.02
CA GLY A 238 1.92 -30.62 2.76
C GLY A 238 3.00 -29.69 2.29
N ASP A 239 3.89 -30.23 1.47
CA ASP A 239 4.92 -29.51 0.77
C ASP A 239 4.42 -29.04 -0.62
N ILE A 240 4.82 -27.86 -0.99
CA ILE A 240 4.52 -27.24 -2.29
C ILE A 240 4.94 -28.14 -3.46
N ALA A 241 6.13 -28.73 -3.38
CA ALA A 241 6.70 -29.51 -4.49
C ALA A 241 5.89 -30.77 -4.78
N SER A 242 5.35 -31.41 -3.74
CA SER A 242 4.63 -32.69 -3.81
C SER A 242 3.11 -32.55 -3.99
N TYR A 243 2.54 -31.35 -3.83
CA TYR A 243 1.10 -31.17 -3.93
C TYR A 243 0.58 -31.33 -5.37
N THR A 244 -0.37 -32.26 -5.57
CA THR A 244 -0.92 -32.63 -6.90
C THR A 244 -2.44 -32.75 -6.94
N ASP A 245 -3.15 -32.44 -5.86
CA ASP A 245 -4.59 -32.72 -5.71
C ASP A 245 -5.50 -31.73 -6.49
N VAL A 246 -4.91 -30.95 -7.38
CA VAL A 246 -5.62 -30.01 -8.26
C VAL A 246 -5.05 -30.04 -9.68
N ASP A 247 -5.94 -29.96 -10.68
CA ASP A 247 -5.56 -29.91 -12.09
C ASP A 247 -5.39 -28.47 -12.60
N ALA A 248 -6.15 -27.54 -12.03
CA ALA A 248 -6.12 -26.13 -12.40
C ALA A 248 -6.37 -25.23 -11.18
N VAL A 249 -5.71 -24.08 -11.18
CA VAL A 249 -5.80 -23.06 -10.11
C VAL A 249 -5.97 -21.70 -10.73
N ASP A 250 -6.88 -20.88 -10.21
CA ASP A 250 -7.10 -19.53 -10.72
C ASP A 250 -6.13 -18.51 -10.12
N MET A 251 -5.74 -18.71 -8.85
CA MET A 251 -4.86 -17.82 -8.13
C MET A 251 -3.92 -18.60 -7.18
N VAL A 252 -2.66 -18.24 -7.20
CA VAL A 252 -1.67 -18.72 -6.25
C VAL A 252 -1.17 -17.58 -5.38
N VAL A 253 -1.11 -17.82 -4.08
CA VAL A 253 -0.56 -16.90 -3.08
C VAL A 253 0.63 -17.58 -2.41
N THR A 254 1.75 -16.85 -2.31
CA THR A 254 2.96 -17.33 -1.63
C THR A 254 3.70 -16.14 -1.02
N LEU A 255 3.34 -15.80 0.21
CA LEU A 255 3.84 -14.61 0.90
C LEU A 255 4.93 -14.91 1.92
N HIS A 256 5.02 -16.16 2.37
CA HIS A 256 5.95 -16.60 3.42
C HIS A 256 6.69 -17.88 3.08
N ALA A 257 6.61 -18.35 1.84
CA ALA A 257 7.47 -19.41 1.34
C ALA A 257 8.88 -18.87 1.15
N CYS A 258 9.81 -19.37 1.91
CA CYS A 258 11.20 -18.93 1.87
C CYS A 258 11.99 -19.83 0.91
N ASP A 259 13.06 -19.23 0.34
CA ASP A 259 14.05 -19.94 -0.47
C ASP A 259 13.43 -20.64 -1.70
N THR A 260 13.86 -21.85 -2.02
CA THR A 260 13.40 -22.65 -3.16
C THR A 260 11.90 -22.92 -3.16
N ALA A 261 11.21 -22.83 -2.01
CA ALA A 261 9.76 -22.99 -1.92
C ALA A 261 8.99 -21.93 -2.75
N THR A 262 9.52 -20.71 -2.86
CA THR A 262 8.92 -19.69 -3.74
C THR A 262 9.04 -20.10 -5.21
N ASP A 263 10.17 -20.63 -5.63
CA ASP A 263 10.41 -21.08 -7.02
C ASP A 263 9.46 -22.25 -7.37
N TYR A 264 9.31 -23.21 -6.48
CA TYR A 264 8.33 -24.28 -6.65
C TYR A 264 6.89 -23.77 -6.75
N ALA A 265 6.52 -22.81 -5.92
CA ALA A 265 5.19 -22.20 -5.96
C ALA A 265 4.92 -21.50 -7.31
N LEU A 266 5.90 -20.76 -7.82
CA LEU A 266 5.80 -20.10 -9.12
C LEU A 266 5.73 -21.11 -10.27
N ALA A 267 6.57 -22.15 -10.25
CA ALA A 267 6.53 -23.21 -11.26
C ALA A 267 5.19 -23.93 -11.28
N LYS A 268 4.64 -24.30 -10.13
CA LYS A 268 3.31 -24.91 -9.99
C LYS A 268 2.20 -23.96 -10.46
N ALA A 269 2.26 -22.69 -10.10
CA ALA A 269 1.29 -21.68 -10.55
C ALA A 269 1.22 -21.60 -12.08
N VAL A 270 2.37 -21.61 -12.75
CA VAL A 270 2.44 -21.62 -14.22
C VAL A 270 1.90 -22.94 -14.78
N GLN A 271 2.27 -24.08 -14.19
CA GLN A 271 1.81 -25.40 -14.62
C GLN A 271 0.28 -25.54 -14.52
N TRP A 272 -0.35 -24.99 -13.47
CA TRP A 272 -1.79 -25.01 -13.26
C TRP A 272 -2.55 -23.93 -14.07
N GLY A 273 -1.84 -23.08 -14.81
CA GLY A 273 -2.45 -22.00 -15.60
C GLY A 273 -3.06 -20.90 -14.75
N ALA A 274 -2.49 -20.63 -13.55
CA ALA A 274 -3.00 -19.60 -12.66
C ALA A 274 -3.01 -18.23 -13.36
N LYS A 275 -4.15 -17.55 -13.30
CA LYS A 275 -4.32 -16.20 -13.88
C LYS A 275 -3.68 -15.11 -13.01
N VAL A 276 -3.58 -15.37 -11.72
CA VAL A 276 -3.05 -14.44 -10.73
C VAL A 276 -2.02 -15.14 -9.85
N ILE A 277 -0.89 -14.50 -9.64
CA ILE A 277 0.14 -14.93 -8.70
C ILE A 277 0.47 -13.75 -7.79
N LEU A 278 0.24 -13.90 -6.48
CA LEU A 278 0.67 -12.97 -5.45
C LEU A 278 1.85 -13.59 -4.69
N SER A 279 3.06 -13.14 -4.99
CA SER A 279 4.30 -13.66 -4.40
C SER A 279 5.11 -12.54 -3.76
N VAL A 280 5.66 -12.82 -2.58
CA VAL A 280 6.61 -11.94 -1.88
C VAL A 280 7.85 -12.75 -1.53
N PRO A 281 8.86 -12.80 -2.41
CA PRO A 281 10.12 -13.48 -2.11
C PRO A 281 10.87 -12.75 -0.99
N CYS A 282 11.21 -13.46 0.09
CA CYS A 282 11.91 -12.89 1.25
C CYS A 282 13.41 -13.20 1.29
N CYS A 283 13.92 -14.00 0.36
CA CYS A 283 15.27 -14.59 0.39
C CYS A 283 16.35 -13.79 -0.35
N GLN A 284 16.14 -12.51 -0.65
CA GLN A 284 17.20 -11.64 -1.19
C GLN A 284 18.45 -11.58 -0.29
N HIS A 285 18.35 -11.99 0.96
CA HIS A 285 19.48 -11.97 1.89
C HIS A 285 20.51 -13.08 1.60
N GLU A 286 20.09 -14.20 1.03
CA GLU A 286 21.00 -15.30 0.65
C GLU A 286 21.71 -15.05 -0.68
N ALA A 287 21.07 -14.38 -1.62
CA ALA A 287 21.67 -14.01 -2.89
C ALA A 287 22.77 -12.93 -2.77
N ASN A 288 22.87 -12.26 -1.62
CA ASN A 288 23.83 -11.19 -1.33
C ASN A 288 24.99 -11.64 -0.42
N LYS A 289 25.16 -12.92 -0.16
CA LYS A 289 26.35 -13.52 0.44
C LYS A 289 27.26 -14.07 -0.63
#